data_821ff7b1f23f5566a0c8e6a63cc87fa8
#
_entry.id   821ff7b1f23f5566a0c8e6a63cc87fa8
#
_cell.length_a   1.000
_cell.length_b   1.000
_cell.length_c   1.000
_cell.angle_alpha   90.00
_cell.angle_beta   90.00
_cell.angle_gamma   90.00
#
_symmetry.space_group_name_H-M   'P 1'
#
loop_
_entity.id
_entity.type
_entity.pdbx_description
1 polymer ?
#
loop_
_entity_poly.entity_id
_entity_poly.type
_entity_poly.pdbx_seq_one_letter_code
_entity_poly.pdbx_strand_id
1 'polypeptide(L)'
;VNDDMLTDQVPPDDDGVREPVNDFLAEQSVLGAMMRDRNVVDDVMGMMLPEDFYHPKHEVIGKTIATLARRGAPTDEVAVSDALRKAGELEAAGGIGYVMSLPDIVPFASSGGYYAEIVKKLAVRRRLVEAGIRIQAKGNATEGEIEQLVEEARAEVDQVIVSKRSTVTMASERILPLIEELSQPPSYLPTPWDALNKLIGGTAPGELVVVAARPGSGKSIALLQWAASNAHAGMVPFSSFEMKQDALVLRLLAQYAPVHMTNLRQHRLSSDDWARVAHARTLLDGAPIFIDEARGGGLAQIRSHARMVQRRGKLAGIFVDYLQLVQAEGKDRNQIVGNVSGGLKSLAMELNVPVIAAAQLRRASEKRRQLPTLEDLRESGSIEQDADVVLLFDRDKEKRPSWLTVVVAKNRNGDQGRFDLRWEAEFARLRDKEWSPLGGIEMEE
;
A
#
# COMPACT_ATOMS: atom_id res chain seq x y z
N VAL A 1 -40.51 41.53 25.15
CA VAL A 1 -39.98 40.20 24.88
C VAL A 1 -38.85 40.40 23.88
N ASN A 2 -37.63 40.49 24.41
CA ASN A 2 -36.40 40.76 23.65
C ASN A 2 -35.87 39.42 23.09
N ASP A 3 -35.72 39.39 21.79
CA ASP A 3 -34.96 38.39 21.06
C ASP A 3 -33.53 38.93 20.89
N ASP A 4 -32.63 38.53 21.77
CA ASP A 4 -31.19 38.81 21.63
C ASP A 4 -30.56 37.77 20.70
N MET A 5 -30.39 38.18 19.44
CA MET A 5 -29.52 37.46 18.48
C MET A 5 -28.07 37.51 18.96
N LEU A 6 -27.55 36.40 19.41
CA LEU A 6 -26.11 36.18 19.55
C LEU A 6 -25.46 36.22 18.16
N THR A 7 -24.96 37.38 17.78
CA THR A 7 -24.02 37.50 16.66
C THR A 7 -22.67 36.94 17.12
N ASP A 8 -22.32 35.75 16.63
CA ASP A 8 -20.96 35.24 16.67
C ASP A 8 -20.04 36.22 15.94
N GLN A 9 -19.40 37.10 16.71
CA GLN A 9 -18.34 37.96 16.19
C GLN A 9 -17.11 37.08 16.00
N VAL A 10 -16.82 36.72 14.76
CA VAL A 10 -15.51 36.23 14.34
C VAL A 10 -14.51 37.33 14.68
N PRO A 11 -13.48 37.07 15.50
CA PRO A 11 -12.47 38.07 15.79
C PRO A 11 -11.77 38.45 14.49
N PRO A 12 -11.38 39.74 14.30
CA PRO A 12 -10.65 40.16 13.11
C PRO A 12 -9.34 39.37 12.99
N ASP A 13 -9.00 39.04 11.76
CA ASP A 13 -7.73 38.39 11.38
C ASP A 13 -6.57 39.22 11.97
N ASP A 14 -5.91 38.65 12.96
CA ASP A 14 -4.64 39.13 13.46
C ASP A 14 -3.57 38.58 12.50
N ASP A 15 -3.11 39.43 11.58
CA ASP A 15 -2.01 39.16 10.65
C ASP A 15 -0.64 38.98 11.35
N GLY A 16 -0.65 38.66 12.62
CA GLY A 16 0.50 38.26 13.41
C GLY A 16 0.96 36.86 12.98
N VAL A 17 2.18 36.78 12.52
CA VAL A 17 2.89 35.49 12.28
C VAL A 17 2.82 34.70 13.60
N ARG A 18 1.90 33.76 13.70
CA ARG A 18 1.79 32.89 14.87
C ARG A 18 3.07 32.09 14.98
N GLU A 19 3.75 32.18 16.12
CA GLU A 19 4.92 31.30 16.34
C GLU A 19 4.55 29.84 16.13
N PRO A 20 5.41 29.07 15.43
CA PRO A 20 5.17 27.65 15.24
C PRO A 20 4.97 26.93 16.57
N VAL A 21 4.01 26.03 16.64
CA VAL A 21 3.68 25.30 17.86
C VAL A 21 4.91 24.52 18.36
N ASN A 22 5.32 24.81 19.60
CA ASN A 22 6.45 24.18 20.26
C ASN A 22 6.17 24.04 21.76
N ASP A 23 6.96 23.24 22.46
CA ASP A 23 6.98 23.11 23.91
C ASP A 23 8.45 23.03 24.36
N PHE A 24 8.97 24.18 24.73
CA PHE A 24 10.37 24.33 25.13
C PHE A 24 10.75 23.42 26.30
N LEU A 25 9.87 23.30 27.28
CA LEU A 25 10.12 22.50 28.46
C LEU A 25 10.09 21.00 28.16
N ALA A 26 9.18 20.56 27.29
CA ALA A 26 9.17 19.19 26.83
C ALA A 26 10.45 18.83 26.07
N GLU A 27 10.95 19.72 25.19
CA GLU A 27 12.21 19.50 24.48
C GLU A 27 13.41 19.38 25.43
N GLN A 28 13.52 20.27 26.42
CA GLN A 28 14.56 20.20 27.44
C GLN A 28 14.46 18.88 28.24
N SER A 29 13.24 18.48 28.60
CA SER A 29 13.00 17.25 29.37
C SER A 29 13.41 16.01 28.58
N VAL A 30 13.17 15.97 27.25
CA VAL A 30 13.67 14.88 26.38
C VAL A 30 15.18 14.81 26.43
N LEU A 31 15.87 15.93 26.19
CA LEU A 31 17.33 15.98 26.15
C LEU A 31 17.94 15.62 27.52
N GLY A 32 17.39 16.14 28.61
CA GLY A 32 17.82 15.81 29.97
C GLY A 32 17.65 14.32 30.30
N ALA A 33 16.53 13.72 29.88
CA ALA A 33 16.29 12.28 30.07
C ALA A 33 17.28 11.43 29.29
N MET A 34 17.59 11.79 28.04
CA MET A 34 18.57 11.12 27.19
C MET A 34 20.00 11.22 27.76
N MET A 35 20.33 12.31 28.46
CA MET A 35 21.64 12.48 29.13
C MET A 35 21.74 11.68 30.44
N ARG A 36 20.62 11.47 31.14
CA ARG A 36 20.61 10.71 32.41
C ARG A 36 20.59 9.20 32.22
N ASP A 37 19.97 8.71 31.20
CA ASP A 37 19.84 7.25 30.94
C ASP A 37 20.00 6.94 29.46
N ARG A 38 20.99 6.16 29.16
CA ARG A 38 21.31 5.72 27.80
C ARG A 38 20.17 4.91 27.16
N ASN A 39 19.45 4.08 27.94
CA ASN A 39 18.35 3.29 27.39
C ASN A 39 17.23 4.19 26.84
N VAL A 40 17.03 5.35 27.48
CA VAL A 40 16.07 6.35 27.00
C VAL A 40 16.47 6.93 25.65
N VAL A 41 17.77 6.99 25.33
CA VAL A 41 18.21 7.47 24.01
C VAL A 41 17.68 6.58 22.88
N ASP A 42 17.76 5.27 23.06
CA ASP A 42 17.30 4.31 22.04
C ASP A 42 15.77 4.39 21.89
N ASP A 43 15.02 4.50 22.99
CA ASP A 43 13.56 4.68 22.99
C ASP A 43 13.16 5.99 22.28
N VAL A 44 13.79 7.11 22.63
CA VAL A 44 13.51 8.42 22.05
C VAL A 44 13.87 8.45 20.56
N MET A 45 15.04 7.95 20.18
CA MET A 45 15.47 7.90 18.77
C MET A 45 14.65 6.92 17.94
N GLY A 46 14.01 5.92 18.54
CA GLY A 46 13.01 5.07 17.91
C GLY A 46 11.67 5.78 17.64
N MET A 47 11.36 6.85 18.39
CA MET A 47 10.09 7.58 18.29
C MET A 47 10.18 8.87 17.48
N MET A 48 11.26 9.63 17.61
CA MET A 48 11.45 10.94 16.98
C MET A 48 12.86 11.10 16.42
N LEU A 49 13.03 12.08 15.53
CA LEU A 49 14.32 12.46 14.94
C LEU A 49 14.84 13.74 15.60
N PRO A 50 16.16 14.02 15.57
CA PRO A 50 16.71 15.29 16.03
C PRO A 50 16.09 16.52 15.36
N GLU A 51 15.67 16.39 14.11
CA GLU A 51 14.98 17.44 13.34
C GLU A 51 13.53 17.72 13.84
N ASP A 52 13.02 16.89 14.75
CA ASP A 52 11.73 17.11 15.39
C ASP A 52 11.78 18.17 16.50
N PHE A 53 12.96 18.50 17.02
CA PHE A 53 13.12 19.64 17.92
C PHE A 53 12.82 20.96 17.18
N TYR A 54 12.13 21.87 17.81
CA TYR A 54 11.85 23.20 17.25
C TYR A 54 13.03 24.15 17.41
N HIS A 55 13.68 24.10 18.58
CA HIS A 55 14.79 24.99 18.87
C HIS A 55 16.08 24.47 18.25
N PRO A 56 16.77 25.29 17.43
CA PRO A 56 18.03 24.86 16.77
C PRO A 56 19.08 24.33 17.74
N LYS A 57 19.21 24.92 18.94
CA LYS A 57 20.14 24.44 19.98
C LYS A 57 19.80 23.05 20.46
N HIS A 58 18.50 22.68 20.56
CA HIS A 58 18.04 21.35 20.95
C HIS A 58 18.29 20.33 19.86
N GLU A 59 18.10 20.72 18.60
CA GLU A 59 18.41 19.89 17.44
C GLU A 59 19.91 19.53 17.41
N VAL A 60 20.81 20.52 17.62
CA VAL A 60 22.27 20.31 17.69
C VAL A 60 22.63 19.34 18.83
N ILE A 61 22.08 19.55 20.04
CA ILE A 61 22.31 18.69 21.18
C ILE A 61 21.78 17.27 20.89
N GLY A 62 20.56 17.14 20.37
CA GLY A 62 19.96 15.86 20.02
C GLY A 62 20.76 15.07 18.98
N LYS A 63 21.28 15.73 17.93
CA LYS A 63 22.19 15.14 16.94
C LYS A 63 23.47 14.62 17.57
N THR A 64 24.03 15.38 18.50
CA THR A 64 25.26 15.00 19.20
C THR A 64 25.04 13.80 20.09
N ILE A 65 23.97 13.77 20.89
CA ILE A 65 23.59 12.62 21.72
C ILE A 65 23.38 11.36 20.85
N ALA A 66 22.60 11.47 19.76
CA ALA A 66 22.37 10.37 18.83
C ALA A 66 23.66 9.84 18.18
N THR A 67 24.64 10.73 17.93
CA THR A 67 25.94 10.36 17.35
C THR A 67 26.82 9.65 18.37
N LEU A 68 26.85 10.10 19.63
CA LEU A 68 27.57 9.45 20.71
C LEU A 68 26.98 8.06 20.98
N ALA A 69 25.66 7.95 21.08
CA ALA A 69 24.97 6.70 21.31
C ALA A 69 25.29 5.65 20.21
N ARG A 70 25.24 6.03 18.94
CA ARG A 70 25.62 5.15 17.82
C ARG A 70 27.07 4.65 17.86
N ARG A 71 27.97 5.42 18.45
CA ARG A 71 29.38 5.05 18.61
C ARG A 71 29.64 4.24 19.89
N GLY A 72 28.61 3.97 20.67
CA GLY A 72 28.76 3.30 21.97
C GLY A 72 29.40 4.17 23.07
N ALA A 73 29.50 5.49 22.86
CA ALA A 73 30.05 6.44 23.81
C ALA A 73 29.02 6.85 24.87
N PRO A 74 29.46 7.37 26.04
CA PRO A 74 28.58 7.96 27.03
C PRO A 74 27.79 9.13 26.48
N THR A 75 26.57 9.33 26.97
CA THR A 75 25.66 10.43 26.56
C THR A 75 25.35 11.39 27.68
N ASP A 76 26.12 11.35 28.78
CA ASP A 76 26.00 12.32 29.87
C ASP A 76 26.43 13.73 29.45
N GLU A 77 26.07 14.69 30.26
CA GLU A 77 26.29 16.11 30.00
C GLU A 77 27.75 16.49 29.75
N VAL A 78 28.71 15.74 30.40
CA VAL A 78 30.13 15.99 30.22
C VAL A 78 30.59 15.50 28.84
N ALA A 79 30.22 14.28 28.48
CA ALA A 79 30.55 13.69 27.18
C ALA A 79 29.91 14.49 26.01
N VAL A 80 28.66 14.92 26.17
CA VAL A 80 27.95 15.76 25.16
C VAL A 80 28.64 17.12 25.06
N SER A 81 28.97 17.79 26.16
CA SER A 81 29.68 19.09 26.14
C SER A 81 31.06 19.00 25.49
N ASP A 82 31.82 17.92 25.74
CA ASP A 82 33.08 17.70 25.09
C ASP A 82 32.96 17.44 23.59
N ALA A 83 31.98 16.62 23.19
CA ALA A 83 31.70 16.38 21.77
C ALA A 83 31.28 17.65 21.00
N LEU A 84 30.40 18.48 21.59
CA LEU A 84 30.00 19.77 21.05
C LEU A 84 31.17 20.73 20.92
N ARG A 85 32.06 20.77 21.92
CA ARG A 85 33.27 21.59 21.90
C ARG A 85 34.19 21.17 20.76
N LYS A 86 34.45 19.86 20.61
CA LYS A 86 35.27 19.32 19.52
C LYS A 86 34.72 19.58 18.14
N ALA A 87 33.38 19.62 18.01
CA ALA A 87 32.70 19.97 16.76
C ALA A 87 32.62 21.50 16.52
N GLY A 88 32.98 22.35 17.49
CA GLY A 88 32.81 23.80 17.38
C GLY A 88 31.37 24.28 17.52
N GLU A 89 30.46 23.45 18.03
CA GLU A 89 29.00 23.68 18.09
C GLU A 89 28.50 24.04 19.52
N LEU A 90 29.40 24.16 20.49
CA LEU A 90 29.03 24.38 21.90
C LEU A 90 28.24 25.69 22.09
N GLU A 91 28.63 26.77 21.42
CA GLU A 91 27.91 28.05 21.48
C GLU A 91 26.53 27.96 20.82
N ALA A 92 26.43 27.27 19.68
CA ALA A 92 25.14 27.02 19.01
C ALA A 92 24.20 26.16 19.86
N ALA A 93 24.76 25.29 20.73
CA ALA A 93 24.02 24.51 21.71
C ALA A 93 23.58 25.30 22.96
N GLY A 94 23.90 26.59 23.04
CA GLY A 94 23.56 27.46 24.18
C GLY A 94 24.65 27.54 25.26
N GLY A 95 25.87 27.09 24.95
CA GLY A 95 27.02 27.11 25.84
C GLY A 95 27.02 26.00 26.91
N ILE A 96 28.17 25.86 27.56
CA ILE A 96 28.40 24.76 28.50
C ILE A 96 27.39 24.77 29.68
N GLY A 97 27.07 25.96 30.22
CA GLY A 97 26.13 26.10 31.32
C GLY A 97 24.73 25.60 31.00
N TYR A 98 24.27 25.81 29.77
CA TYR A 98 22.97 25.33 29.32
C TYR A 98 22.97 23.78 29.18
N VAL A 99 23.96 23.22 28.51
CA VAL A 99 24.05 21.76 28.31
C VAL A 99 24.13 21.04 29.66
N MET A 100 24.96 21.55 30.62
CA MET A 100 25.08 20.99 31.93
C MET A 100 23.82 21.08 32.80
N SER A 101 22.91 22.04 32.53
CA SER A 101 21.66 22.20 33.26
C SER A 101 20.52 21.28 32.82
N LEU A 102 20.59 20.68 31.63
CA LEU A 102 19.50 19.90 31.05
C LEU A 102 19.10 18.66 31.87
N PRO A 103 20.04 17.88 32.45
CA PRO A 103 19.68 16.72 33.27
C PRO A 103 18.84 17.10 34.51
N ASP A 104 19.01 18.30 35.06
CA ASP A 104 18.34 18.73 36.28
C ASP A 104 16.84 19.14 36.01
N ILE A 105 16.48 19.38 34.77
CA ILE A 105 15.12 19.76 34.38
C ILE A 105 14.14 18.57 34.46
N VAL A 106 14.61 17.36 34.15
CA VAL A 106 13.76 16.17 34.16
C VAL A 106 13.84 15.44 35.51
N PRO A 107 12.73 15.25 36.23
CA PRO A 107 12.74 14.56 37.52
C PRO A 107 13.11 13.08 37.37
N PHE A 108 12.58 12.39 36.35
CA PHE A 108 12.79 10.98 36.12
C PHE A 108 13.14 10.73 34.64
N ALA A 109 14.27 10.08 34.38
CA ALA A 109 14.69 9.72 33.03
C ALA A 109 13.66 8.84 32.29
N SER A 110 12.96 7.96 33.02
CA SER A 110 11.90 7.11 32.47
C SER A 110 10.73 7.86 31.81
N SER A 111 10.58 9.16 32.12
CA SER A 111 9.55 10.01 31.47
C SER A 111 9.97 10.54 30.09
N GLY A 112 11.20 10.27 29.64
CA GLY A 112 11.73 10.76 28.36
C GLY A 112 10.85 10.40 27.15
N GLY A 113 10.34 9.17 27.10
CA GLY A 113 9.43 8.72 26.05
C GLY A 113 8.11 9.51 26.01
N TYR A 114 7.55 9.87 27.15
CA TYR A 114 6.34 10.69 27.22
C TYR A 114 6.57 12.09 26.66
N TYR A 115 7.67 12.74 27.04
CA TYR A 115 7.99 14.07 26.50
C TYR A 115 8.36 14.01 25.01
N ALA A 116 9.05 12.96 24.56
CA ALA A 116 9.35 12.74 23.15
C ALA A 116 8.07 12.63 22.31
N GLU A 117 7.02 12.00 22.83
CA GLU A 117 5.72 11.96 22.15
C GLU A 117 5.07 13.34 22.01
N ILE A 118 5.19 14.23 23.00
CA ILE A 118 4.72 15.63 22.94
C ILE A 118 5.48 16.36 21.83
N VAL A 119 6.82 16.33 21.86
CA VAL A 119 7.68 17.00 20.88
C VAL A 119 7.35 16.51 19.45
N LYS A 120 7.23 15.21 19.28
CA LYS A 120 6.85 14.59 17.99
C LYS A 120 5.50 15.07 17.47
N LYS A 121 4.47 15.12 18.32
CA LYS A 121 3.13 15.61 17.94
C LYS A 121 3.20 17.07 17.47
N LEU A 122 4.00 17.90 18.13
CA LEU A 122 4.20 19.29 17.75
C LEU A 122 5.02 19.41 16.44
N ALA A 123 6.03 18.59 16.25
CA ALA A 123 6.80 18.51 15.00
C ALA A 123 5.93 18.12 13.79
N VAL A 124 5.02 17.15 13.96
CA VAL A 124 4.04 16.78 12.91
C VAL A 124 3.14 17.97 12.56
N ARG A 125 2.68 18.75 13.56
CA ARG A 125 1.86 19.96 13.31
C ARG A 125 2.65 21.02 12.52
N ARG A 126 3.93 21.25 12.85
CA ARG A 126 4.81 22.18 12.10
C ARG A 126 4.98 21.71 10.65
N ARG A 127 5.31 20.44 10.44
CA ARG A 127 5.42 19.87 9.08
C ARG A 127 4.12 19.99 8.28
N LEU A 128 2.96 19.88 8.95
CA LEU A 128 1.66 20.08 8.31
C LEU A 128 1.47 21.52 7.83
N VAL A 129 1.86 22.51 8.66
CA VAL A 129 1.83 23.93 8.29
C VAL A 129 2.78 24.20 7.11
N GLU A 130 4.00 23.70 7.17
CA GLU A 130 4.98 23.83 6.09
C GLU A 130 4.51 23.19 4.78
N ALA A 131 3.92 21.99 4.85
CA ALA A 131 3.30 21.35 3.70
C ALA A 131 2.15 22.20 3.14
N GLY A 132 1.33 22.79 3.99
CA GLY A 132 0.27 23.72 3.59
C GLY A 132 0.80 24.94 2.83
N ILE A 133 1.90 25.53 3.30
CA ILE A 133 2.57 26.65 2.61
C ILE A 133 3.10 26.21 1.23
N ARG A 134 3.74 25.04 1.15
CA ARG A 134 4.22 24.52 -0.14
C ARG A 134 3.07 24.19 -1.10
N ILE A 135 1.97 23.63 -0.59
CA ILE A 135 0.75 23.38 -1.39
C ILE A 135 0.15 24.67 -1.89
N GLN A 136 0.06 25.69 -1.03
CA GLN A 136 -0.42 27.01 -1.42
C GLN A 136 0.46 27.64 -2.52
N ALA A 137 1.78 27.55 -2.38
CA ALA A 137 2.71 28.05 -3.41
C ALA A 137 2.52 27.35 -4.76
N LYS A 138 2.32 26.01 -4.76
CA LYS A 138 2.03 25.22 -5.97
C LYS A 138 0.68 25.61 -6.59
N GLY A 139 -0.35 25.81 -5.77
CA GLY A 139 -1.70 26.22 -6.24
C GLY A 139 -1.74 27.63 -6.83
N ASN A 140 -0.81 28.51 -6.42
CA ASN A 140 -0.65 29.87 -6.98
C ASN A 140 0.28 29.92 -8.20
N ALA A 141 0.92 28.81 -8.58
CA ALA A 141 1.74 28.76 -9.80
C ALA A 141 0.86 28.86 -11.04
N THR A 142 1.30 29.63 -12.02
CA THR A 142 0.57 29.85 -13.28
C THR A 142 0.88 28.80 -14.34
N GLU A 143 1.84 27.91 -14.12
CA GLU A 143 2.29 26.86 -15.03
C GLU A 143 2.14 25.48 -14.38
N GLY A 144 1.85 24.44 -15.18
CA GLY A 144 1.75 23.04 -14.78
C GLY A 144 0.37 22.43 -15.06
N GLU A 145 0.35 21.13 -15.33
CA GLU A 145 -0.88 20.37 -15.50
C GLU A 145 -1.59 20.19 -14.15
N ILE A 146 -2.89 20.44 -14.10
CA ILE A 146 -3.68 20.43 -12.85
C ILE A 146 -3.59 19.09 -12.14
N GLU A 147 -3.65 17.98 -12.88
CA GLU A 147 -3.54 16.63 -12.35
C GLU A 147 -2.20 16.39 -11.65
N GLN A 148 -1.10 16.90 -12.24
CA GLN A 148 0.23 16.78 -11.65
C GLN A 148 0.35 17.63 -10.38
N LEU A 149 -0.14 18.86 -10.38
CA LEU A 149 -0.15 19.73 -9.20
C LEU A 149 -0.93 19.12 -8.03
N VAL A 150 -2.06 18.48 -8.30
CA VAL A 150 -2.86 17.77 -7.29
C VAL A 150 -2.09 16.57 -6.71
N GLU A 151 -1.41 15.78 -7.54
CA GLU A 151 -0.61 14.65 -7.05
C GLU A 151 0.61 15.10 -6.23
N GLU A 152 1.27 16.18 -6.64
CA GLU A 152 2.36 16.79 -5.88
C GLU A 152 1.87 17.33 -4.53
N ALA A 153 0.71 17.98 -4.48
CA ALA A 153 0.10 18.44 -3.23
C ALA A 153 -0.23 17.27 -2.29
N ARG A 154 -0.72 16.17 -2.82
CA ARG A 154 -0.95 14.93 -2.04
C ARG A 154 0.34 14.36 -1.48
N ALA A 155 1.41 14.33 -2.29
CA ALA A 155 2.73 13.86 -1.85
C ALA A 155 3.27 14.69 -0.68
N GLU A 156 3.06 16.02 -0.68
CA GLU A 156 3.44 16.90 0.44
C GLU A 156 2.72 16.52 1.75
N VAL A 157 1.42 16.22 1.68
CA VAL A 157 0.64 15.78 2.85
C VAL A 157 1.11 14.40 3.33
N ASP A 158 1.37 13.49 2.42
CA ASP A 158 1.84 12.14 2.75
C ASP A 158 3.19 12.15 3.46
N GLN A 159 4.08 13.08 3.09
CA GLN A 159 5.39 13.25 3.73
C GLN A 159 5.31 13.74 5.18
N VAL A 160 4.23 14.42 5.58
CA VAL A 160 4.05 14.93 6.96
C VAL A 160 4.08 13.79 8.00
N ILE A 161 3.52 12.63 7.67
CA ILE A 161 3.33 11.49 8.60
C ILE A 161 4.51 10.49 8.54
N VAL A 162 5.40 10.60 7.57
CA VAL A 162 6.53 9.69 7.41
C VAL A 162 7.60 9.94 8.50
N SER A 163 7.30 9.49 9.70
CA SER A 163 8.39 9.02 10.58
C SER A 163 8.91 7.73 9.94
N LYS A 164 10.11 7.74 9.37
CA LYS A 164 10.85 6.50 9.11
C LYS A 164 11.05 5.83 10.47
N ARG A 165 10.08 5.02 10.92
CA ARG A 165 10.35 4.05 11.98
C ARG A 165 11.51 3.22 11.47
N SER A 166 12.63 3.28 12.15
CA SER A 166 13.67 2.28 11.94
C SER A 166 13.01 0.91 12.19
N THR A 167 12.85 0.13 11.14
CA THR A 167 12.35 -1.26 11.23
C THR A 167 13.48 -2.21 11.59
N VAL A 168 14.64 -1.68 11.99
CA VAL A 168 15.77 -2.48 12.44
C VAL A 168 15.46 -2.98 13.84
N THR A 169 15.13 -4.26 13.95
CA THR A 169 14.91 -4.98 15.20
C THR A 169 15.86 -6.17 15.24
N MET A 170 16.29 -6.59 16.42
CA MET A 170 17.03 -7.84 16.57
C MET A 170 16.08 -9.02 16.22
N ALA A 171 16.60 -10.01 15.51
CA ALA A 171 15.79 -11.20 15.16
C ALA A 171 15.19 -11.87 16.41
N SER A 172 15.92 -11.89 17.52
CA SER A 172 15.47 -12.44 18.80
C SER A 172 14.24 -11.74 19.36
N GLU A 173 14.11 -10.43 19.16
CA GLU A 173 12.94 -9.64 19.62
C GLU A 173 11.67 -9.97 18.83
N ARG A 174 11.83 -10.45 17.60
CA ARG A 174 10.71 -10.82 16.72
C ARG A 174 10.25 -12.28 16.91
N ILE A 175 11.05 -13.13 17.52
CA ILE A 175 10.74 -14.57 17.66
C ILE A 175 9.46 -14.80 18.46
N LEU A 176 9.33 -14.21 19.66
CA LEU A 176 8.15 -14.41 20.52
C LEU A 176 6.86 -13.90 19.86
N PRO A 177 6.78 -12.65 19.34
CA PRO A 177 5.62 -12.20 18.59
C PRO A 177 5.28 -13.10 17.40
N LEU A 178 6.29 -13.62 16.69
CA LEU A 178 6.07 -14.51 15.56
C LEU A 178 5.50 -15.87 16.00
N ILE A 179 5.96 -16.43 17.12
CA ILE A 179 5.39 -17.67 17.67
C ILE A 179 3.92 -17.48 18.05
N GLU A 180 3.57 -16.33 18.62
CA GLU A 180 2.17 -15.98 18.91
C GLU A 180 1.35 -15.85 17.63
N GLU A 181 1.88 -15.21 16.58
CA GLU A 181 1.24 -15.13 15.26
C GLU A 181 1.04 -16.53 14.63
N LEU A 182 2.01 -17.45 14.76
CA LEU A 182 1.92 -18.82 14.25
C LEU A 182 0.83 -19.66 14.95
N SER A 183 0.40 -19.26 16.15
CA SER A 183 -0.72 -19.90 16.83
C SER A 183 -2.10 -19.50 16.30
N GLN A 184 -2.15 -18.45 15.48
CA GLN A 184 -3.37 -17.97 14.82
C GLN A 184 -3.48 -18.53 13.40
N PRO A 185 -4.71 -18.63 12.84
CA PRO A 185 -4.86 -18.97 11.43
C PRO A 185 -4.06 -18.01 10.54
N PRO A 186 -3.41 -18.51 9.48
CA PRO A 186 -2.64 -17.65 8.57
C PRO A 186 -3.54 -16.57 7.94
N SER A 187 -3.02 -15.35 7.87
CA SER A 187 -3.73 -14.20 7.26
C SER A 187 -3.71 -14.22 5.72
N TYR A 188 -3.48 -15.39 5.11
CA TYR A 188 -3.46 -15.53 3.66
C TYR A 188 -4.88 -15.47 3.10
N LEU A 189 -5.04 -14.73 2.01
CA LEU A 189 -6.30 -14.70 1.28
C LEU A 189 -6.34 -15.85 0.28
N PRO A 190 -7.37 -16.70 0.33
CA PRO A 190 -7.50 -17.79 -0.64
C PRO A 190 -7.76 -17.24 -2.04
N THR A 191 -7.31 -17.98 -3.04
CA THR A 191 -7.73 -17.78 -4.43
C THR A 191 -9.09 -18.46 -4.65
N PRO A 192 -9.84 -18.13 -5.71
CA PRO A 192 -11.10 -18.81 -6.00
C PRO A 192 -10.93 -20.26 -6.51
N TRP A 193 -9.70 -20.79 -6.53
CA TRP A 193 -9.40 -22.13 -7.05
C TRP A 193 -8.61 -22.97 -6.05
N ASP A 194 -9.18 -24.07 -5.61
CA ASP A 194 -8.57 -24.95 -4.62
C ASP A 194 -7.25 -25.57 -5.11
N ALA A 195 -7.18 -25.88 -6.41
CA ALA A 195 -5.96 -26.39 -7.00
C ALA A 195 -4.79 -25.38 -6.88
N LEU A 196 -5.06 -24.09 -7.01
CA LEU A 196 -4.06 -23.04 -6.81
C LEU A 196 -3.73 -22.89 -5.32
N ASN A 197 -4.74 -22.90 -4.45
CA ASN A 197 -4.55 -22.78 -3.00
C ASN A 197 -3.67 -23.91 -2.43
N LYS A 198 -3.79 -25.12 -2.96
CA LYS A 198 -2.92 -26.25 -2.59
C LYS A 198 -1.45 -26.04 -2.97
N LEU A 199 -1.16 -25.26 -4.01
CA LEU A 199 0.21 -24.97 -4.49
C LEU A 199 0.82 -23.75 -3.79
N ILE A 200 0.03 -22.67 -3.61
CA ILE A 200 0.59 -21.40 -3.11
C ILE A 200 0.12 -21.06 -1.68
N GLY A 201 -0.79 -21.83 -1.09
CA GLY A 201 -1.34 -21.56 0.25
C GLY A 201 -2.26 -20.33 0.35
N GLY A 202 -2.55 -19.66 -0.76
CA GLY A 202 -3.21 -18.35 -0.83
C GLY A 202 -2.20 -17.22 -1.08
N THR A 203 -2.66 -15.96 -0.95
CA THR A 203 -1.82 -14.76 -1.14
C THR A 203 -1.56 -14.05 0.17
N ALA A 204 -0.30 -13.78 0.47
CA ALA A 204 0.12 -13.14 1.70
C ALA A 204 0.10 -11.59 1.57
N PRO A 205 -0.11 -10.87 2.69
CA PRO A 205 0.11 -9.43 2.73
C PRO A 205 1.52 -9.06 2.27
N GLY A 206 1.62 -8.00 1.45
CA GLY A 206 2.89 -7.52 0.89
C GLY A 206 3.39 -8.28 -0.34
N GLU A 207 2.68 -9.32 -0.82
CA GLU A 207 3.04 -10.04 -2.03
C GLU A 207 2.56 -9.35 -3.31
N LEU A 208 3.37 -9.46 -4.37
CA LEU A 208 2.98 -9.16 -5.74
C LEU A 208 2.78 -10.47 -6.50
N VAL A 209 1.53 -10.72 -6.92
CA VAL A 209 1.16 -11.85 -7.76
C VAL A 209 0.91 -11.37 -9.18
N VAL A 210 1.58 -11.97 -10.15
CA VAL A 210 1.40 -11.63 -11.56
C VAL A 210 0.73 -12.77 -12.31
N VAL A 211 -0.41 -12.46 -12.95
CA VAL A 211 -1.15 -13.37 -13.81
C VAL A 211 -0.87 -13.03 -15.27
N ALA A 212 -0.02 -13.79 -15.92
CA ALA A 212 0.39 -13.53 -17.28
C ALA A 212 -0.28 -14.47 -18.28
N ALA A 213 -0.76 -13.93 -19.39
CA ALA A 213 -1.44 -14.69 -20.42
C ALA A 213 -1.32 -14.05 -21.80
N ARG A 214 -1.56 -14.85 -22.85
CA ARG A 214 -1.76 -14.33 -24.20
C ARG A 214 -3.08 -13.54 -24.30
N PRO A 215 -3.24 -12.63 -25.29
CA PRO A 215 -4.51 -11.96 -25.51
C PRO A 215 -5.69 -12.93 -25.67
N GLY A 216 -6.81 -12.62 -24.98
CA GLY A 216 -8.01 -13.47 -25.02
C GLY A 216 -7.89 -14.84 -24.33
N SER A 217 -6.91 -15.03 -23.44
CA SER A 217 -6.77 -16.23 -22.61
C SER A 217 -7.27 -16.06 -21.18
N GLY A 218 -8.11 -15.05 -20.89
CA GLY A 218 -8.89 -15.00 -19.67
C GLY A 218 -8.29 -14.26 -18.47
N LYS A 219 -7.19 -13.49 -18.62
CA LYS A 219 -6.60 -12.70 -17.54
C LYS A 219 -7.60 -11.87 -16.75
N SER A 220 -8.31 -10.97 -17.44
CA SER A 220 -9.29 -10.06 -16.83
C SER A 220 -10.46 -10.81 -16.17
N ILE A 221 -10.85 -11.97 -16.74
CA ILE A 221 -11.89 -12.85 -16.17
C ILE A 221 -11.40 -13.42 -14.84
N ALA A 222 -10.18 -13.95 -14.83
CA ALA A 222 -9.56 -14.51 -13.64
C ALA A 222 -9.38 -13.45 -12.53
N LEU A 223 -8.83 -12.28 -12.88
CA LEU A 223 -8.64 -11.21 -11.91
C LEU A 223 -9.96 -10.75 -11.31
N LEU A 224 -11.00 -10.60 -12.14
CA LEU A 224 -12.32 -10.16 -11.69
C LEU A 224 -12.99 -11.20 -10.79
N GLN A 225 -12.89 -12.48 -11.13
CA GLN A 225 -13.37 -13.59 -10.31
C GLN A 225 -12.64 -13.66 -8.96
N TRP A 226 -11.32 -13.45 -8.98
CA TRP A 226 -10.50 -13.43 -7.77
C TRP A 226 -10.81 -12.21 -6.89
N ALA A 227 -10.97 -11.03 -7.48
CA ALA A 227 -11.39 -9.83 -6.80
C ALA A 227 -12.74 -10.04 -6.08
N ALA A 228 -13.71 -10.64 -6.76
CA ALA A 228 -15.01 -10.93 -6.20
C ALA A 228 -14.95 -11.98 -5.08
N SER A 229 -14.12 -13.01 -5.23
CA SER A 229 -13.87 -14.01 -4.17
C SER A 229 -13.28 -13.38 -2.91
N ASN A 230 -12.42 -12.38 -3.04
CA ASN A 230 -11.77 -11.73 -1.89
C ASN A 230 -12.61 -10.63 -1.23
N ALA A 231 -13.71 -10.21 -1.86
CA ALA A 231 -14.57 -9.15 -1.35
C ALA A 231 -15.22 -9.45 0.01
N HIS A 232 -15.31 -10.71 0.40
CA HIS A 232 -15.79 -11.11 1.74
C HIS A 232 -14.79 -10.83 2.87
N ALA A 233 -13.49 -10.73 2.53
CA ALA A 233 -12.42 -10.48 3.51
C ALA A 233 -12.13 -8.99 3.73
N GLY A 234 -12.67 -8.12 2.87
CA GLY A 234 -12.49 -6.67 2.93
C GLY A 234 -12.71 -5.98 1.60
N MET A 235 -12.35 -4.71 1.55
CA MET A 235 -12.53 -3.88 0.37
C MET A 235 -11.52 -4.20 -0.73
N VAL A 236 -11.97 -4.19 -1.98
CA VAL A 236 -11.19 -4.60 -3.15
C VAL A 236 -11.17 -3.46 -4.18
N PRO A 237 -10.13 -2.63 -4.23
CA PRO A 237 -9.87 -1.73 -5.35
C PRO A 237 -9.43 -2.52 -6.59
N PHE A 238 -10.09 -2.30 -7.71
CA PHE A 238 -9.83 -2.89 -9.01
C PHE A 238 -9.57 -1.79 -10.04
N SER A 239 -8.33 -1.60 -10.46
CA SER A 239 -7.95 -0.60 -11.47
C SER A 239 -7.86 -1.23 -12.85
N SER A 240 -8.74 -0.82 -13.76
CA SER A 240 -8.81 -1.32 -15.13
C SER A 240 -8.27 -0.29 -16.12
N PHE A 241 -7.20 -0.65 -16.83
CA PHE A 241 -6.61 0.18 -17.88
C PHE A 241 -7.10 -0.18 -19.29
N GLU A 242 -7.70 -1.37 -19.45
CA GLU A 242 -8.16 -1.88 -20.76
C GLU A 242 -9.66 -1.71 -20.93
N MET A 243 -10.45 -1.99 -19.90
CA MET A 243 -11.89 -2.14 -20.01
C MET A 243 -12.67 -1.06 -19.27
N LYS A 244 -13.84 -0.71 -19.81
CA LYS A 244 -14.83 0.14 -19.13
C LYS A 244 -15.47 -0.59 -17.97
N GLN A 245 -15.90 0.17 -16.98
CA GLN A 245 -16.58 -0.32 -15.77
C GLN A 245 -17.79 -1.19 -16.09
N ASP A 246 -18.68 -0.73 -16.98
CA ASP A 246 -19.88 -1.48 -17.37
C ASP A 246 -19.55 -2.85 -17.95
N ALA A 247 -18.48 -2.96 -18.75
CA ALA A 247 -18.07 -4.23 -19.32
C ALA A 247 -17.53 -5.22 -18.27
N LEU A 248 -16.94 -4.72 -17.19
CA LEU A 248 -16.51 -5.54 -16.05
C LEU A 248 -17.70 -5.97 -15.20
N VAL A 249 -18.65 -5.05 -14.94
CA VAL A 249 -19.88 -5.35 -14.20
C VAL A 249 -20.72 -6.39 -14.94
N LEU A 250 -20.85 -6.29 -16.28
CA LEU A 250 -21.54 -7.31 -17.09
C LEU A 250 -20.86 -8.69 -16.97
N ARG A 251 -19.52 -8.74 -16.86
CA ARG A 251 -18.81 -10.01 -16.61
C ARG A 251 -19.07 -10.57 -15.22
N LEU A 252 -19.07 -9.72 -14.19
CA LEU A 252 -19.47 -10.13 -12.86
C LEU A 252 -20.87 -10.70 -12.84
N LEU A 253 -21.82 -10.02 -13.46
CA LEU A 253 -23.19 -10.53 -13.59
C LEU A 253 -23.23 -11.90 -14.31
N ALA A 254 -22.50 -12.07 -15.42
CA ALA A 254 -22.44 -13.35 -16.12
C ALA A 254 -21.87 -14.48 -15.26
N GLN A 255 -20.85 -14.17 -14.43
CA GLN A 255 -20.22 -15.13 -13.51
C GLN A 255 -21.18 -15.60 -12.40
N TYR A 256 -21.98 -14.69 -11.85
CA TYR A 256 -22.83 -14.95 -10.68
C TYR A 256 -24.27 -15.33 -11.05
N ALA A 257 -24.77 -14.83 -12.20
CA ALA A 257 -26.15 -15.12 -12.66
C ALA A 257 -26.28 -16.37 -13.53
N PRO A 258 -25.26 -17.16 -13.84
CA PRO A 258 -25.05 -18.08 -14.97
C PRO A 258 -25.93 -17.74 -16.21
N VAL A 259 -25.83 -16.50 -16.67
CA VAL A 259 -26.49 -16.01 -17.88
C VAL A 259 -25.46 -15.82 -18.99
N HIS A 260 -25.76 -16.26 -20.20
CA HIS A 260 -24.88 -16.10 -21.33
C HIS A 260 -24.46 -14.65 -21.55
N MET A 261 -23.17 -14.41 -21.60
CA MET A 261 -22.58 -13.08 -21.83
C MET A 261 -23.13 -12.39 -23.10
N THR A 262 -23.44 -13.18 -24.14
CA THR A 262 -24.06 -12.68 -25.38
C THR A 262 -25.45 -12.14 -25.12
N ASN A 263 -26.26 -12.83 -24.29
CA ASN A 263 -27.62 -12.40 -23.96
C ASN A 263 -27.60 -11.11 -23.15
N LEU A 264 -26.70 -11.01 -22.14
CA LEU A 264 -26.50 -9.79 -21.37
C LEU A 264 -26.12 -8.60 -22.26
N ARG A 265 -25.15 -8.79 -23.18
CA ARG A 265 -24.68 -7.72 -24.10
C ARG A 265 -25.71 -7.31 -25.12
N GLN A 266 -26.57 -8.22 -25.56
CA GLN A 266 -27.61 -7.97 -26.56
C GLN A 266 -28.94 -7.60 -25.94
N HIS A 267 -29.04 -7.55 -24.62
CA HIS A 267 -30.28 -7.29 -23.86
C HIS A 267 -31.41 -8.29 -24.22
N ARG A 268 -31.05 -9.55 -24.49
CA ARG A 268 -31.96 -10.63 -24.85
C ARG A 268 -32.13 -11.60 -23.69
N LEU A 269 -32.76 -11.13 -22.63
CA LEU A 269 -32.94 -11.90 -21.39
C LEU A 269 -34.35 -12.48 -21.32
N SER A 270 -34.45 -13.78 -21.04
CA SER A 270 -35.70 -14.44 -20.70
C SER A 270 -36.14 -14.05 -19.28
N SER A 271 -37.36 -14.43 -18.90
CA SER A 271 -37.87 -14.24 -17.52
C SER A 271 -36.93 -14.94 -16.48
N ASP A 272 -36.45 -16.13 -16.83
CA ASP A 272 -35.54 -16.88 -15.97
C ASP A 272 -34.15 -16.23 -15.88
N ASP A 273 -33.66 -15.64 -17.00
CA ASP A 273 -32.41 -14.85 -16.96
C ASP A 273 -32.55 -13.65 -16.04
N TRP A 274 -33.68 -12.96 -16.07
CA TRP A 274 -33.95 -11.84 -15.17
C TRP A 274 -34.00 -12.26 -13.70
N ALA A 275 -34.60 -13.42 -13.40
CA ALA A 275 -34.61 -13.96 -12.05
C ALA A 275 -33.20 -14.26 -11.55
N ARG A 276 -32.33 -14.87 -12.40
CA ARG A 276 -30.93 -15.14 -12.09
C ARG A 276 -30.12 -13.85 -11.91
N VAL A 277 -30.35 -12.85 -12.74
CA VAL A 277 -29.69 -11.52 -12.63
C VAL A 277 -30.11 -10.83 -11.32
N ALA A 278 -31.39 -10.90 -10.95
CA ALA A 278 -31.85 -10.34 -9.69
C ALA A 278 -31.20 -11.02 -8.48
N HIS A 279 -31.05 -12.35 -8.50
CA HIS A 279 -30.35 -13.08 -7.47
C HIS A 279 -28.86 -12.70 -7.42
N ALA A 280 -28.16 -12.67 -8.57
CA ALA A 280 -26.76 -12.25 -8.64
C ALA A 280 -26.54 -10.81 -8.13
N ARG A 281 -27.50 -9.91 -8.39
CA ARG A 281 -27.47 -8.56 -7.82
C ARG A 281 -27.45 -8.62 -6.29
N THR A 282 -28.30 -9.39 -5.65
CA THR A 282 -28.35 -9.53 -4.18
C THR A 282 -27.01 -10.00 -3.63
N LEU A 283 -26.32 -10.93 -4.33
CA LEU A 283 -25.00 -11.41 -3.95
C LEU A 283 -23.90 -10.34 -4.10
N LEU A 284 -24.01 -9.52 -5.13
CA LEU A 284 -23.02 -8.47 -5.46
C LEU A 284 -23.24 -7.16 -4.70
N ASP A 285 -24.48 -6.85 -4.27
CA ASP A 285 -24.80 -5.63 -3.50
C ASP A 285 -23.98 -5.49 -2.21
N GLY A 286 -23.58 -6.63 -1.60
CA GLY A 286 -22.72 -6.65 -0.41
C GLY A 286 -21.22 -6.78 -0.71
N ALA A 287 -20.81 -6.93 -1.97
CA ALA A 287 -19.43 -7.14 -2.33
C ALA A 287 -18.69 -5.81 -2.53
N PRO A 288 -17.77 -5.40 -1.64
CA PRO A 288 -17.11 -4.09 -1.70
C PRO A 288 -15.99 -4.04 -2.75
N ILE A 289 -16.36 -4.20 -4.04
CA ILE A 289 -15.46 -4.10 -5.19
C ILE A 289 -15.56 -2.70 -5.77
N PHE A 290 -14.47 -1.95 -5.75
CA PHE A 290 -14.38 -0.58 -6.25
C PHE A 290 -13.62 -0.58 -7.58
N ILE A 291 -14.33 -0.35 -8.69
CA ILE A 291 -13.75 -0.37 -10.03
C ILE A 291 -13.40 1.06 -10.45
N ASP A 292 -12.15 1.28 -10.84
CA ASP A 292 -11.64 2.52 -11.43
C ASP A 292 -11.27 2.29 -12.91
N GLU A 293 -11.80 3.14 -13.81
CA GLU A 293 -11.37 3.20 -15.21
C GLU A 293 -10.11 4.05 -15.33
N ALA A 294 -8.95 3.43 -15.11
CA ALA A 294 -7.66 4.11 -14.98
C ALA A 294 -6.95 4.36 -16.32
N ARG A 295 -7.68 4.58 -17.42
CA ARG A 295 -7.12 4.76 -18.76
C ARG A 295 -6.15 5.93 -18.83
N GLY A 296 -4.93 5.64 -19.29
CA GLY A 296 -3.89 6.67 -19.39
C GLY A 296 -3.29 7.08 -18.04
N GLY A 297 -3.68 6.41 -16.96
CA GLY A 297 -3.15 6.68 -15.63
C GLY A 297 -1.86 5.91 -15.31
N GLY A 298 -1.20 6.32 -14.23
CA GLY A 298 0.04 5.74 -13.73
C GLY A 298 -0.10 5.10 -12.34
N LEU A 299 1.05 4.76 -11.77
CA LEU A 299 1.14 4.21 -10.40
C LEU A 299 0.50 5.11 -9.34
N ALA A 300 0.61 6.44 -9.50
CA ALA A 300 0.01 7.41 -8.59
C ALA A 300 -1.52 7.25 -8.52
N GLN A 301 -2.19 7.01 -9.65
CA GLN A 301 -3.62 6.78 -9.70
C GLN A 301 -4.00 5.48 -8.97
N ILE A 302 -3.26 4.37 -9.21
CA ILE A 302 -3.49 3.09 -8.52
C ILE A 302 -3.36 3.28 -7.00
N ARG A 303 -2.29 3.97 -6.55
CA ARG A 303 -2.06 4.28 -5.14
C ARG A 303 -3.16 5.14 -4.54
N SER A 304 -3.57 6.20 -5.24
CA SER A 304 -4.66 7.09 -4.83
C SER A 304 -5.97 6.34 -4.69
N HIS A 305 -6.33 5.50 -5.67
CA HIS A 305 -7.52 4.65 -5.64
C HIS A 305 -7.48 3.68 -4.44
N ALA A 306 -6.37 2.95 -4.27
CA ALA A 306 -6.22 2.03 -3.15
C ALA A 306 -6.37 2.72 -1.79
N ARG A 307 -5.74 3.89 -1.60
CA ARG A 307 -5.86 4.68 -0.36
C ARG A 307 -7.26 5.26 -0.15
N MET A 308 -7.94 5.69 -1.22
CA MET A 308 -9.33 6.15 -1.15
C MET A 308 -10.24 5.03 -0.66
N VAL A 309 -10.08 3.82 -1.17
CA VAL A 309 -10.84 2.64 -0.75
C VAL A 309 -10.47 2.22 0.68
N GLN A 310 -9.19 2.27 1.06
CA GLN A 310 -8.71 1.96 2.42
C GLN A 310 -9.35 2.86 3.49
N ARG A 311 -9.66 4.11 3.18
CA ARG A 311 -10.38 5.02 4.11
C ARG A 311 -11.81 4.57 4.41
N ARG A 312 -12.41 3.71 3.57
CA ARG A 312 -13.76 3.16 3.77
C ARG A 312 -13.73 1.87 4.58
N GLY A 313 -12.57 1.19 4.67
CA GLY A 313 -12.40 -0.02 5.46
C GLY A 313 -11.13 -0.79 5.11
N LYS A 314 -10.93 -1.93 5.78
CA LYS A 314 -9.77 -2.81 5.58
C LYS A 314 -9.74 -3.31 4.14
N LEU A 315 -8.57 -3.19 3.49
CA LEU A 315 -8.34 -3.77 2.17
C LEU A 315 -8.14 -5.29 2.27
N ALA A 316 -8.75 -6.04 1.33
CA ALA A 316 -8.46 -7.45 1.12
C ALA A 316 -7.29 -7.66 0.15
N GLY A 317 -7.25 -6.90 -0.94
CA GLY A 317 -6.20 -6.96 -1.94
C GLY A 317 -6.42 -5.89 -3.01
N ILE A 318 -5.40 -5.62 -3.82
CA ILE A 318 -5.44 -4.63 -4.90
C ILE A 318 -5.33 -5.36 -6.24
N PHE A 319 -6.21 -5.05 -7.19
CA PHE A 319 -6.25 -5.69 -8.50
C PHE A 319 -5.95 -4.68 -9.61
N VAL A 320 -5.08 -5.08 -10.56
CA VAL A 320 -4.63 -4.20 -11.67
C VAL A 320 -4.71 -4.94 -13.00
N ASP A 321 -5.51 -4.47 -13.94
CA ASP A 321 -5.68 -5.05 -15.27
C ASP A 321 -5.38 -4.03 -16.38
N TYR A 322 -4.21 -4.01 -17.01
CA TYR A 322 -2.99 -4.82 -16.86
C TYR A 322 -1.72 -3.94 -16.88
N LEU A 323 -0.62 -4.47 -16.36
CA LEU A 323 0.65 -3.78 -16.12
C LEU A 323 1.17 -2.92 -17.29
N GLN A 324 1.16 -3.47 -18.51
CA GLN A 324 1.78 -2.81 -19.66
C GLN A 324 1.00 -1.59 -20.19
N LEU A 325 -0.19 -1.30 -19.65
CA LEU A 325 -0.94 -0.09 -19.96
C LEU A 325 -0.77 1.01 -18.91
N VAL A 326 -0.18 0.69 -17.76
CA VAL A 326 0.12 1.67 -16.71
C VAL A 326 1.24 2.59 -17.18
N GLN A 327 1.03 3.90 -17.09
CA GLN A 327 2.04 4.88 -17.43
C GLN A 327 3.07 5.01 -16.31
N ALA A 328 4.36 5.06 -16.70
CA ALA A 328 5.47 5.37 -15.82
C ALA A 328 6.60 6.00 -16.64
N GLU A 329 7.51 6.69 -15.97
CA GLU A 329 8.73 7.21 -16.58
C GLU A 329 9.62 6.05 -17.03
N GLY A 330 10.34 6.24 -18.14
CA GLY A 330 11.30 5.26 -18.63
C GLY A 330 11.74 5.55 -20.05
N LYS A 331 12.99 5.18 -20.38
CA LYS A 331 13.58 5.39 -21.70
C LYS A 331 13.07 4.38 -22.74
N ASP A 332 12.66 3.21 -22.27
CA ASP A 332 12.13 2.13 -23.10
C ASP A 332 11.01 1.38 -22.35
N ARG A 333 10.31 0.51 -23.09
CA ARG A 333 9.18 -0.23 -22.55
C ARG A 333 9.56 -1.19 -21.41
N ASN A 334 10.77 -1.75 -21.43
CA ASN A 334 11.24 -2.65 -20.39
C ASN A 334 11.43 -1.89 -19.08
N GLN A 335 12.00 -0.69 -19.14
CA GLN A 335 12.20 0.17 -17.99
C GLN A 335 10.86 0.66 -17.42
N ILE A 336 9.91 1.05 -18.30
CA ILE A 336 8.56 1.47 -17.89
C ILE A 336 7.88 0.34 -17.12
N VAL A 337 7.84 -0.88 -17.68
CA VAL A 337 7.22 -2.03 -17.04
C VAL A 337 7.94 -2.42 -15.74
N GLY A 338 9.26 -2.28 -15.69
CA GLY A 338 10.04 -2.48 -14.48
C GLY A 338 9.68 -1.50 -13.37
N ASN A 339 9.58 -0.22 -13.71
CA ASN A 339 9.17 0.81 -12.75
C ASN A 339 7.75 0.56 -12.23
N VAL A 340 6.84 0.08 -13.10
CA VAL A 340 5.48 -0.28 -12.69
C VAL A 340 5.50 -1.49 -11.75
N SER A 341 6.20 -2.57 -12.09
CA SER A 341 6.22 -3.79 -11.26
C SER A 341 6.86 -3.54 -9.89
N GLY A 342 8.00 -2.84 -9.85
CA GLY A 342 8.64 -2.43 -8.59
C GLY A 342 7.76 -1.50 -7.76
N GLY A 343 7.06 -0.57 -8.41
CA GLY A 343 6.11 0.32 -7.75
C GLY A 343 4.91 -0.40 -7.16
N LEU A 344 4.37 -1.42 -7.84
CA LEU A 344 3.28 -2.27 -7.32
C LEU A 344 3.76 -3.16 -6.17
N LYS A 345 4.98 -3.71 -6.23
CA LYS A 345 5.57 -4.45 -5.12
C LYS A 345 5.75 -3.54 -3.90
N SER A 346 6.23 -2.33 -4.10
CA SER A 346 6.36 -1.32 -3.03
C SER A 346 5.01 -0.98 -2.42
N LEU A 347 3.96 -0.83 -3.24
CA LEU A 347 2.59 -0.55 -2.79
C LEU A 347 2.02 -1.72 -1.97
N ALA A 348 2.27 -2.97 -2.38
CA ALA A 348 1.87 -4.16 -1.62
C ALA A 348 2.49 -4.15 -0.21
N MET A 349 3.78 -3.88 -0.11
CA MET A 349 4.50 -3.79 1.17
C MET A 349 4.05 -2.60 2.02
N GLU A 350 3.84 -1.42 1.41
CA GLU A 350 3.40 -0.19 2.07
C GLU A 350 2.03 -0.34 2.74
N LEU A 351 1.07 -0.89 1.99
CA LEU A 351 -0.30 -1.08 2.47
C LEU A 351 -0.52 -2.41 3.21
N ASN A 352 0.51 -3.26 3.23
CA ASN A 352 0.48 -4.60 3.82
C ASN A 352 -0.70 -5.46 3.33
N VAL A 353 -0.92 -5.47 2.01
CA VAL A 353 -1.96 -6.27 1.33
C VAL A 353 -1.38 -6.88 0.06
N PRO A 354 -1.93 -8.01 -0.44
CA PRO A 354 -1.51 -8.56 -1.72
C PRO A 354 -1.92 -7.65 -2.88
N VAL A 355 -1.05 -7.53 -3.88
CA VAL A 355 -1.35 -6.91 -5.17
C VAL A 355 -1.38 -7.99 -6.24
N ILE A 356 -2.50 -8.12 -6.94
CA ILE A 356 -2.71 -9.08 -8.02
C ILE A 356 -2.79 -8.31 -9.34
N ALA A 357 -1.80 -8.50 -10.22
CA ALA A 357 -1.70 -7.75 -11.46
C ALA A 357 -1.70 -8.65 -12.69
N ALA A 358 -2.47 -8.30 -13.72
CA ALA A 358 -2.39 -8.96 -15.00
C ALA A 358 -1.17 -8.49 -15.79
N ALA A 359 -0.58 -9.41 -16.56
CA ALA A 359 0.46 -9.10 -17.55
C ALA A 359 0.19 -9.80 -18.87
N GLN A 360 0.68 -9.22 -19.96
CA GLN A 360 0.51 -9.79 -21.28
C GLN A 360 1.80 -10.50 -21.73
N LEU A 361 1.67 -11.75 -22.21
CA LEU A 361 2.76 -12.51 -22.82
C LEU A 361 2.99 -12.08 -24.27
N ARG A 362 4.24 -12.24 -24.76
CA ARG A 362 4.61 -11.97 -26.16
C ARG A 362 3.92 -12.94 -27.13
N ARG A 363 3.60 -12.45 -28.33
CA ARG A 363 3.03 -13.26 -29.41
C ARG A 363 4.00 -14.33 -29.98
N ALA A 364 5.30 -14.16 -29.79
CA ALA A 364 6.33 -15.09 -30.29
C ALA A 364 6.19 -16.51 -29.73
N SER A 365 5.62 -16.68 -28.54
CA SER A 365 5.34 -17.97 -27.92
C SER A 365 4.20 -18.75 -28.59
N GLU A 366 3.32 -18.09 -29.36
CA GLU A 366 2.22 -18.77 -30.09
C GLU A 366 2.72 -19.79 -31.13
N LYS A 367 3.88 -19.52 -31.75
CA LYS A 367 4.45 -20.39 -32.78
C LYS A 367 5.05 -21.67 -32.23
N ARG A 368 5.36 -21.77 -30.96
CA ARG A 368 6.10 -22.87 -30.36
C ARG A 368 5.26 -24.07 -29.94
N ARG A 369 3.91 -23.99 -29.90
CA ARG A 369 3.02 -25.07 -29.41
C ARG A 369 3.40 -25.65 -28.02
N GLN A 370 4.18 -24.93 -27.24
CA GLN A 370 4.62 -25.29 -25.90
C GLN A 370 3.94 -24.42 -24.86
N LEU A 371 3.85 -24.91 -23.62
CA LEU A 371 3.38 -24.12 -22.48
C LEU A 371 4.25 -22.86 -22.32
N PRO A 372 3.66 -21.73 -21.92
CA PRO A 372 4.42 -20.53 -21.67
C PRO A 372 5.40 -20.72 -20.50
N THR A 373 6.53 -20.02 -20.58
CA THR A 373 7.58 -19.99 -19.56
C THR A 373 7.83 -18.55 -19.10
N LEU A 374 8.62 -18.38 -18.04
CA LEU A 374 9.02 -17.04 -17.57
C LEU A 374 9.76 -16.24 -18.67
N GLU A 375 10.43 -16.93 -19.60
CA GLU A 375 11.07 -16.28 -20.74
C GLU A 375 10.09 -15.56 -21.68
N ASP A 376 8.83 -15.96 -21.70
CA ASP A 376 7.78 -15.32 -22.50
C ASP A 376 7.33 -13.97 -21.89
N LEU A 377 7.73 -13.69 -20.65
CA LEU A 377 7.64 -12.39 -19.98
C LEU A 377 8.82 -11.45 -20.31
N ARG A 378 9.72 -11.81 -21.20
CA ARG A 378 11.07 -11.26 -21.41
C ARG A 378 11.20 -9.78 -21.84
N GLU A 379 10.09 -9.05 -22.12
CA GLU A 379 10.10 -7.57 -22.11
C GLU A 379 10.04 -6.98 -20.69
N SER A 380 10.10 -7.83 -19.69
CA SER A 380 9.82 -7.54 -18.30
C SER A 380 10.62 -8.43 -17.37
N GLY A 381 11.94 -8.56 -17.59
CA GLY A 381 12.82 -9.28 -16.64
C GLY A 381 12.68 -8.79 -15.20
N SER A 382 12.30 -7.53 -15.04
CA SER A 382 11.95 -6.93 -13.76
C SER A 382 10.66 -7.51 -13.16
N ILE A 383 9.63 -7.87 -13.94
CA ILE A 383 8.42 -8.53 -13.38
C ILE A 383 8.82 -9.86 -12.72
N GLU A 384 9.71 -10.62 -13.37
CA GLU A 384 10.21 -11.87 -12.80
C GLU A 384 10.97 -11.64 -11.48
N GLN A 385 11.71 -10.53 -11.36
CA GLN A 385 12.44 -10.20 -10.14
C GLN A 385 11.50 -9.73 -9.01
N ASP A 386 10.58 -8.85 -9.32
CA ASP A 386 9.71 -8.18 -8.35
C ASP A 386 8.56 -9.05 -7.84
N ALA A 387 7.96 -9.88 -8.72
CA ALA A 387 6.84 -10.73 -8.35
C ALA A 387 7.25 -11.86 -7.39
N ASP A 388 6.43 -12.11 -6.39
CA ASP A 388 6.59 -13.25 -5.48
C ASP A 388 6.00 -14.53 -6.08
N VAL A 389 4.88 -14.40 -6.78
CA VAL A 389 4.20 -15.48 -7.49
C VAL A 389 3.94 -15.06 -8.94
N VAL A 390 4.25 -15.95 -9.90
CA VAL A 390 3.93 -15.77 -11.32
C VAL A 390 3.10 -16.93 -11.82
N LEU A 391 1.91 -16.64 -12.28
CA LEU A 391 0.97 -17.57 -12.89
C LEU A 391 0.95 -17.36 -14.40
N LEU A 392 1.22 -18.40 -15.17
CA LEU A 392 1.15 -18.36 -16.62
C LEU A 392 -0.09 -19.11 -17.09
N PHE A 393 -0.97 -18.43 -17.80
CA PHE A 393 -2.19 -18.99 -18.34
C PHE A 393 -2.01 -19.39 -19.79
N ASP A 394 -2.30 -20.65 -20.10
CA ASP A 394 -2.29 -21.17 -21.46
C ASP A 394 -3.64 -21.78 -21.84
N ARG A 395 -4.14 -21.38 -23.00
CA ARG A 395 -5.39 -21.87 -23.54
C ARG A 395 -5.17 -22.39 -24.95
N ASP A 396 -5.25 -23.71 -25.14
CA ASP A 396 -5.28 -24.34 -26.45
C ASP A 396 -6.72 -24.34 -26.98
N LYS A 397 -7.04 -23.33 -27.81
CA LYS A 397 -8.38 -23.14 -28.38
C LYS A 397 -8.79 -24.23 -29.40
N GLU A 398 -7.80 -24.93 -29.98
CA GLU A 398 -8.04 -25.94 -31.01
C GLU A 398 -8.26 -27.31 -30.37
N LYS A 399 -7.37 -27.74 -29.47
CA LYS A 399 -7.38 -29.09 -28.90
C LYS A 399 -8.20 -29.21 -27.61
N ARG A 400 -8.20 -28.15 -26.78
CA ARG A 400 -8.84 -28.16 -25.45
C ARG A 400 -9.61 -26.86 -25.21
N PRO A 401 -10.65 -26.53 -26.03
CA PRO A 401 -11.32 -25.21 -26.01
C PRO A 401 -11.96 -24.87 -24.66
N SER A 402 -12.40 -25.89 -23.90
CA SER A 402 -13.07 -25.74 -22.60
C SER A 402 -12.12 -25.81 -21.41
N TRP A 403 -10.81 -25.75 -21.62
CA TRP A 403 -9.81 -25.84 -20.58
C TRP A 403 -8.79 -24.71 -20.64
N LEU A 404 -8.37 -24.27 -19.48
CA LEU A 404 -7.27 -23.35 -19.27
C LEU A 404 -6.22 -24.04 -18.40
N THR A 405 -5.00 -24.17 -18.90
CA THR A 405 -3.87 -24.65 -18.09
C THR A 405 -3.25 -23.48 -17.35
N VAL A 406 -3.10 -23.60 -16.05
CA VAL A 406 -2.41 -22.65 -15.16
C VAL A 406 -1.08 -23.25 -14.76
N VAL A 407 0.02 -22.55 -15.03
CA VAL A 407 1.37 -22.92 -14.62
C VAL A 407 1.82 -21.95 -13.53
N VAL A 408 2.11 -22.42 -12.33
CA VAL A 408 2.79 -21.68 -11.27
C VAL A 408 4.29 -21.70 -11.62
N ALA A 409 4.72 -20.71 -12.38
CA ALA A 409 6.07 -20.64 -12.93
C ALA A 409 7.08 -20.07 -11.93
N LYS A 410 6.62 -19.26 -10.98
CA LYS A 410 7.40 -18.76 -9.85
C LYS A 410 6.54 -18.78 -8.60
N ASN A 411 7.11 -19.25 -7.50
CA ASN A 411 6.55 -19.13 -6.16
C ASN A 411 7.72 -19.01 -5.18
N ARG A 412 7.86 -17.84 -4.55
CA ARG A 412 9.00 -17.59 -3.62
C ARG A 412 8.91 -18.39 -2.33
N ASN A 413 7.68 -18.66 -1.88
CA ASN A 413 7.43 -19.20 -0.55
C ASN A 413 6.79 -20.59 -0.57
N GLY A 414 6.70 -21.26 -1.75
CA GLY A 414 6.05 -22.54 -1.88
C GLY A 414 6.39 -23.25 -3.19
N ASP A 415 5.55 -24.23 -3.54
CA ASP A 415 5.78 -25.11 -4.65
C ASP A 415 5.41 -24.48 -6.00
N GLN A 416 6.08 -24.95 -7.06
CA GLN A 416 5.71 -24.74 -8.44
C GLN A 416 4.90 -25.93 -8.94
N GLY A 417 4.08 -25.71 -9.95
CA GLY A 417 3.28 -26.79 -10.49
C GLY A 417 2.36 -26.33 -11.60
N ARG A 418 1.48 -27.20 -12.00
CA ARG A 418 0.46 -26.89 -13.01
C ARG A 418 -0.84 -27.62 -12.70
N PHE A 419 -1.96 -27.01 -13.11
CA PHE A 419 -3.30 -27.58 -13.03
C PHE A 419 -4.18 -27.02 -14.13
N ASP A 420 -5.33 -27.63 -14.35
CA ASP A 420 -6.29 -27.19 -15.36
C ASP A 420 -7.56 -26.65 -14.69
N LEU A 421 -8.08 -25.55 -15.20
CA LEU A 421 -9.38 -24.98 -14.87
C LEU A 421 -10.34 -25.16 -16.05
N ARG A 422 -11.61 -25.40 -15.75
CA ARG A 422 -12.65 -25.40 -16.77
C ARG A 422 -12.94 -23.97 -17.23
N TRP A 423 -12.89 -23.77 -18.54
CA TRP A 423 -13.20 -22.49 -19.17
C TRP A 423 -14.65 -22.47 -19.64
N GLU A 424 -15.46 -21.65 -19.03
CA GLU A 424 -16.86 -21.41 -19.37
C GLU A 424 -16.98 -20.01 -19.99
N ALA A 425 -16.69 -19.93 -21.30
CA ALA A 425 -16.65 -18.68 -22.05
C ALA A 425 -17.97 -17.93 -22.02
N GLU A 426 -19.08 -18.68 -22.09
CA GLU A 426 -20.44 -18.20 -22.09
C GLU A 426 -20.81 -17.44 -20.82
N PHE A 427 -20.20 -17.81 -19.70
CA PHE A 427 -20.42 -17.16 -18.40
C PHE A 427 -19.23 -16.31 -17.95
N ALA A 428 -18.23 -16.12 -18.82
CA ALA A 428 -16.99 -15.42 -18.49
C ALA A 428 -16.36 -15.93 -17.18
N ARG A 429 -16.26 -17.26 -16.99
CA ARG A 429 -15.92 -17.90 -15.72
C ARG A 429 -14.89 -19.00 -15.87
N LEU A 430 -14.04 -19.17 -14.83
CA LEU A 430 -13.13 -20.29 -14.64
C LEU A 430 -13.62 -21.12 -13.45
N ARG A 431 -13.70 -22.44 -13.60
CA ARG A 431 -14.14 -23.34 -12.53
C ARG A 431 -13.06 -24.35 -12.16
N ASP A 432 -12.86 -24.53 -10.87
CA ASP A 432 -12.31 -25.72 -10.25
C ASP A 432 -13.45 -26.68 -9.89
N LYS A 433 -13.14 -27.94 -9.53
CA LYS A 433 -14.17 -28.97 -9.24
C LYS A 433 -15.09 -28.60 -8.07
N GLU A 434 -14.62 -27.81 -7.13
CA GLU A 434 -15.29 -27.49 -5.88
C GLU A 434 -15.62 -26.00 -5.72
N TRP A 435 -15.63 -25.22 -6.84
CA TRP A 435 -15.85 -23.79 -6.77
C TRP A 435 -17.31 -23.43 -6.44
N SER A 436 -17.50 -22.72 -5.32
CA SER A 436 -18.75 -22.03 -4.97
C SER A 436 -18.57 -20.51 -5.08
N PRO A 437 -19.52 -19.74 -5.63
CA PRO A 437 -19.39 -18.29 -5.84
C PRO A 437 -19.15 -17.48 -4.56
N LEU A 438 -19.46 -17.98 -3.40
CA LEU A 438 -19.33 -17.31 -2.11
C LEU A 438 -19.02 -18.30 -0.98
N GLY A 439 -17.91 -19.04 -1.10
CA GLY A 439 -17.35 -19.79 0.03
C GLY A 439 -18.38 -20.50 0.92
N GLY A 440 -19.13 -21.46 0.39
CA GLY A 440 -19.92 -22.35 1.23
C GLY A 440 -21.45 -22.24 1.17
N ILE A 441 -22.02 -21.50 0.23
CA ILE A 441 -23.47 -21.63 -0.04
C ILE A 441 -23.62 -22.70 -1.14
N GLU A 442 -23.86 -23.94 -0.75
CA GLU A 442 -24.30 -24.99 -1.67
C GLU A 442 -25.61 -24.57 -2.32
N MET A 443 -25.59 -24.45 -3.64
CA MET A 443 -26.83 -24.40 -4.40
C MET A 443 -27.28 -25.85 -4.57
N GLU A 444 -28.26 -26.25 -3.82
CA GLU A 444 -29.04 -27.47 -4.13
C GLU A 444 -29.59 -27.35 -5.56
N GLU A 445 -29.40 -28.43 -6.36
CA GLU A 445 -29.89 -28.58 -7.72
C GLU A 445 -31.40 -28.46 -7.87
#